data_7e0be5db9cad146dcff2d8eab7d8c161
#
_entry.id   7e0be5db9cad146dcff2d8eab7d8c161
#
_cell.length_a   1.000
_cell.length_b   1.000
_cell.length_c   1.000
_cell.angle_alpha   90.00
_cell.angle_beta   90.00
_cell.angle_gamma   90.00
#
_symmetry.space_group_name_H-M   'P 1'
#
loop_
_entity.id
_entity.type
_entity.pdbx_description
1 polymer ?
#
loop_
_entity_poly.entity_id
_entity_poly.type
_entity_poly.pdbx_seq_one_letter_code
_entity_poly.pdbx_strand_id
1 'polypeptide(L)'
;LGGSNAMYMSKEALYLTAPIYMPSSKKEKQTSIDRMWSPQETNTEIFKFGLDGTAVNFISSGEVTGMLLNQFSMDEHNGYFRVVTTKGIAWDNETPSENNLYIMDEGMKQVGSIEGLAKGERIYSARFMGDKAYMVTFRETDPLFVMDVSNPTKPKVLGELKIPGFSNYLHPLDENHLIGFGYDTKSVPNENGGEPRIITGGMKISLFDVTDFANPIEKDVEILGSQGTYSSLQHDHKALFQHREKGLFGFPVTLYEGTNKEGYGNYAGEGAIMYEITADKGIKQVANLIKQPSSGQLYENYEQLVQRMVYAEDTLYTISMKEMKSYDLNTFKEISFVAY
;
A
#
# COMPACT_ATOMS: atom_id res chain seq x y z
N LEU A 1 7.29 26.69 3.95
CA LEU A 1 6.94 25.28 4.16
C LEU A 1 8.24 24.50 4.37
N GLY A 2 8.45 23.95 5.53
CA GLY A 2 9.48 22.96 5.82
C GLY A 2 9.27 21.67 5.00
N GLY A 3 9.89 20.60 5.05
CA GLY A 3 9.67 19.41 4.21
C GLY A 3 8.21 18.93 4.22
N SER A 4 7.68 18.59 3.05
CA SER A 4 6.38 17.92 2.89
C SER A 4 6.60 16.40 2.86
N ASN A 5 5.73 15.63 3.56
CA ASN A 5 5.82 14.17 3.61
C ASN A 5 5.03 13.51 2.49
N ALA A 6 3.88 14.06 2.15
CA ALA A 6 3.01 13.54 1.11
C ALA A 6 2.29 14.68 0.39
N MET A 7 1.89 14.39 -0.82
CA MET A 7 1.16 15.30 -1.70
C MET A 7 -0.02 14.55 -2.31
N TYR A 8 -1.18 15.21 -2.31
CA TYR A 8 -2.36 14.77 -3.06
C TYR A 8 -2.84 15.91 -3.94
N MET A 9 -3.28 15.60 -5.14
CA MET A 9 -3.80 16.61 -6.08
C MET A 9 -5.09 16.08 -6.71
N SER A 10 -6.15 16.87 -6.58
CA SER A 10 -7.39 16.71 -7.33
C SER A 10 -7.36 17.59 -8.60
N LYS A 11 -8.50 17.74 -9.26
CA LYS A 11 -8.64 18.70 -10.36
C LYS A 11 -8.71 20.15 -9.90
N GLU A 12 -9.11 20.37 -8.65
CA GLU A 12 -9.47 21.67 -8.09
C GLU A 12 -8.44 22.19 -7.10
N ALA A 13 -7.71 21.27 -6.43
CA ALA A 13 -6.81 21.64 -5.34
C ALA A 13 -5.57 20.74 -5.24
N LEU A 14 -4.50 21.33 -4.70
CA LEU A 14 -3.29 20.66 -4.25
C LEU A 14 -3.26 20.66 -2.72
N TYR A 15 -2.98 19.49 -2.15
CA TYR A 15 -2.80 19.29 -0.71
C TYR A 15 -1.37 18.87 -0.43
N LEU A 16 -0.72 19.58 0.48
CA LEU A 16 0.61 19.25 0.99
C LEU A 16 0.51 18.96 2.47
N THR A 17 1.22 17.96 2.95
CA THR A 17 1.22 17.57 4.35
C THR A 17 2.59 17.72 4.98
N ALA A 18 2.63 18.16 6.24
CA ALA A 18 3.84 18.27 7.03
C ALA A 18 3.63 17.69 8.44
N PRO A 19 4.61 16.97 9.01
CA PRO A 19 4.51 16.46 10.36
C PRO A 19 4.66 17.60 11.39
N ILE A 20 3.84 17.55 12.44
CA ILE A 20 3.98 18.38 13.63
C ILE A 20 4.48 17.48 14.75
N TYR A 21 5.71 17.69 15.18
CA TYR A 21 6.30 16.94 16.29
C TYR A 21 5.87 17.55 17.62
N MET A 22 5.08 16.80 18.39
CA MET A 22 4.64 17.25 19.72
C MET A 22 5.72 16.93 20.74
N PRO A 23 6.06 17.86 21.66
CA PRO A 23 6.97 17.56 22.74
C PRO A 23 6.40 16.44 23.60
N SER A 24 7.21 15.41 23.90
CA SER A 24 6.80 14.33 24.81
C SER A 24 6.30 14.91 26.13
N SER A 25 5.09 14.52 26.54
CA SER A 25 4.46 14.94 27.80
C SER A 25 5.13 14.31 29.05
N LYS A 26 5.98 13.31 28.89
CA LYS A 26 6.70 12.62 29.97
C LYS A 26 7.83 13.51 30.51
N LYS A 27 7.57 14.21 31.61
CA LYS A 27 8.51 15.07 32.35
C LYS A 27 9.46 14.30 33.28
N GLU A 28 9.79 13.05 33.08
CA GLU A 28 10.73 12.34 33.95
C GLU A 28 12.10 12.21 33.31
N LYS A 29 13.13 12.57 34.08
CA LYS A 29 14.60 12.43 33.91
C LYS A 29 15.07 11.55 32.72
N GLN A 30 14.76 11.96 31.52
CA GLN A 30 15.28 11.31 30.34
C GLN A 30 16.71 11.76 30.06
N THR A 31 17.61 10.81 29.85
CA THR A 31 18.96 11.10 29.37
C THR A 31 18.89 11.64 27.93
N SER A 32 19.96 12.27 27.46
CA SER A 32 20.03 12.76 26.07
C SER A 32 19.84 11.63 25.02
N ILE A 33 20.18 10.38 25.39
CA ILE A 33 19.99 9.18 24.57
C ILE A 33 18.52 8.77 24.57
N ASP A 34 17.84 8.78 25.71
CA ASP A 34 16.42 8.46 25.82
C ASP A 34 15.55 9.42 24.99
N ARG A 35 15.92 10.70 24.90
CA ARG A 35 15.21 11.68 24.04
C ARG A 35 15.35 11.40 22.55
N MET A 36 16.46 10.82 22.11
CA MET A 36 16.71 10.50 20.72
C MET A 36 15.90 9.28 20.25
N TRP A 37 15.49 8.41 21.18
CA TRP A 37 14.72 7.19 20.94
C TRP A 37 13.28 7.25 21.48
N SER A 38 12.89 8.33 22.16
CA SER A 38 11.53 8.48 22.65
C SER A 38 10.59 8.74 21.48
N PRO A 39 9.56 7.91 21.31
CA PRO A 39 8.54 8.15 20.32
C PRO A 39 7.85 9.48 20.58
N GLN A 40 7.85 10.35 19.60
CA GLN A 40 7.12 11.62 19.67
C GLN A 40 5.72 11.40 19.11
N GLU A 41 4.71 11.87 19.84
CA GLU A 41 3.38 11.99 19.25
C GLU A 41 3.49 12.98 18.09
N THR A 42 3.01 12.57 16.92
CA THR A 42 3.13 13.36 15.71
C THR A 42 1.73 13.57 15.15
N ASN A 43 1.39 14.84 14.93
CA ASN A 43 0.20 15.22 14.16
C ASN A 43 0.60 15.58 12.73
N THR A 44 -0.37 15.75 11.88
CA THR A 44 -0.16 16.16 10.48
C THR A 44 -0.88 17.47 10.22
N GLU A 45 -0.12 18.49 9.80
CA GLU A 45 -0.67 19.71 9.22
C GLU A 45 -0.88 19.51 7.72
N ILE A 46 -2.02 19.98 7.22
CA ILE A 46 -2.45 19.83 5.82
C ILE A 46 -2.70 21.22 5.27
N PHE A 47 -2.02 21.58 4.19
CA PHE A 47 -2.17 22.85 3.50
C PHE A 47 -2.94 22.65 2.20
N LYS A 48 -4.03 23.39 2.02
CA LYS A 48 -4.84 23.38 0.80
C LYS A 48 -4.50 24.57 -0.07
N PHE A 49 -4.20 24.29 -1.34
CA PHE A 49 -3.99 25.28 -2.38
C PHE A 49 -5.01 25.05 -3.51
N GLY A 50 -5.72 26.10 -3.90
CA GLY A 50 -6.58 26.08 -5.07
C GLY A 50 -5.80 26.18 -6.37
N LEU A 51 -6.26 25.47 -7.38
CA LEU A 51 -5.69 25.43 -8.72
C LEU A 51 -6.61 26.21 -9.69
N ASP A 52 -6.05 27.23 -10.34
CA ASP A 52 -6.75 27.99 -11.39
C ASP A 52 -5.80 28.17 -12.58
N GLY A 53 -5.93 27.30 -13.57
CA GLY A 53 -5.01 27.21 -14.70
C GLY A 53 -3.57 26.95 -14.22
N THR A 54 -2.69 27.93 -14.36
CA THR A 54 -1.30 27.87 -13.89
C THR A 54 -1.09 28.53 -12.52
N ALA A 55 -2.13 29.16 -11.96
CA ALA A 55 -2.05 29.79 -10.64
C ALA A 55 -2.30 28.79 -9.52
N VAL A 56 -1.50 28.89 -8.45
CA VAL A 56 -1.60 28.08 -7.24
C VAL A 56 -1.74 29.04 -6.06
N ASN A 57 -2.94 29.05 -5.44
CA ASN A 57 -3.26 30.00 -4.38
C ASN A 57 -3.50 29.26 -3.06
N PHE A 58 -2.82 29.68 -1.99
CA PHE A 58 -3.11 29.17 -0.66
C PHE A 58 -4.55 29.51 -0.27
N ILE A 59 -5.31 28.50 0.20
CA ILE A 59 -6.70 28.66 0.63
C ILE A 59 -6.77 28.59 2.16
N SER A 60 -6.31 27.48 2.73
CA SER A 60 -6.46 27.21 4.18
C SER A 60 -5.50 26.10 4.61
N SER A 61 -5.37 25.93 5.92
CA SER A 61 -4.73 24.75 6.51
C SER A 61 -5.56 24.18 7.64
N GLY A 62 -5.34 22.91 7.93
CA GLY A 62 -5.95 22.20 9.04
C GLY A 62 -4.98 21.19 9.63
N GLU A 63 -5.32 20.65 10.78
CA GLU A 63 -4.52 19.68 11.50
C GLU A 63 -5.34 18.44 11.79
N VAL A 64 -4.70 17.26 11.70
CA VAL A 64 -5.27 15.98 12.12
C VAL A 64 -4.28 15.24 13.02
N THR A 65 -4.81 14.42 13.92
CA THR A 65 -3.99 13.61 14.81
C THR A 65 -3.40 12.40 14.07
N GLY A 66 -2.11 12.13 14.28
CA GLY A 66 -1.38 11.01 13.70
C GLY A 66 -0.71 11.34 12.37
N MET A 67 -0.05 10.35 11.80
CA MET A 67 0.72 10.44 10.55
C MET A 67 0.03 9.68 9.41
N LEU A 68 0.18 10.20 8.21
CA LEU A 68 -0.24 9.51 6.99
C LEU A 68 0.80 8.45 6.58
N LEU A 69 0.32 7.40 5.93
CA LEU A 69 1.18 6.41 5.29
C LEU A 69 1.78 6.94 3.98
N ASN A 70 0.92 7.44 3.08
CA ASN A 70 1.27 7.91 1.74
C ASN A 70 0.12 8.72 1.11
N GLN A 71 0.24 9.07 -0.18
CA GLN A 71 -0.78 9.83 -0.90
C GLN A 71 -2.17 9.17 -0.99
N PHE A 72 -2.26 7.85 -0.91
CA PHE A 72 -3.54 7.11 -0.94
C PHE A 72 -4.29 7.19 0.38
N SER A 73 -3.63 7.70 1.42
CA SER A 73 -4.27 8.04 2.70
C SER A 73 -5.12 9.31 2.60
N MET A 74 -5.09 10.01 1.48
CA MET A 74 -5.80 11.26 1.23
C MET A 74 -6.70 11.16 0.02
N ASP A 75 -7.80 11.93 0.04
CA ASP A 75 -8.71 12.08 -1.07
C ASP A 75 -9.54 13.37 -0.95
N GLU A 76 -10.02 13.89 -2.06
CA GLU A 76 -11.02 14.96 -2.11
C GLU A 76 -12.25 14.47 -2.87
N HIS A 77 -13.41 14.58 -2.25
CA HIS A 77 -14.68 14.15 -2.83
C HIS A 77 -15.82 15.06 -2.40
N ASN A 78 -16.59 15.57 -3.38
CA ASN A 78 -17.75 16.45 -3.14
C ASN A 78 -17.42 17.66 -2.25
N GLY A 79 -16.25 18.28 -2.42
CA GLY A 79 -15.81 19.46 -1.66
C GLY A 79 -15.25 19.16 -0.27
N TYR A 80 -15.22 17.90 0.14
CA TYR A 80 -14.64 17.49 1.42
C TYR A 80 -13.28 16.80 1.22
N PHE A 81 -12.31 17.17 2.05
CA PHE A 81 -11.03 16.46 2.14
C PHE A 81 -11.14 15.33 3.16
N ARG A 82 -10.66 14.15 2.80
CA ARG A 82 -10.72 12.93 3.60
C ARG A 82 -9.33 12.39 3.80
N VAL A 83 -9.01 11.96 5.02
CA VAL A 83 -7.68 11.49 5.35
C VAL A 83 -7.71 10.38 6.41
N VAL A 84 -6.85 9.37 6.25
CA VAL A 84 -6.63 8.34 7.27
C VAL A 84 -5.22 8.46 7.82
N THR A 85 -5.09 8.27 9.15
CA THR A 85 -3.83 8.42 9.88
C THR A 85 -3.64 7.30 10.90
N THR A 86 -2.38 7.04 11.27
CA THR A 86 -2.04 6.25 12.44
C THR A 86 -1.44 7.17 13.50
N LYS A 87 -1.98 7.16 14.72
CA LYS A 87 -1.45 7.82 15.91
C LYS A 87 -0.75 6.79 16.80
N GLY A 88 0.31 7.19 17.48
CA GLY A 88 1.04 6.33 18.42
C GLY A 88 1.96 5.32 17.72
N ILE A 89 2.39 4.30 18.46
CA ILE A 89 3.39 3.33 18.00
C ILE A 89 2.82 1.93 18.09
N ALA A 90 2.93 1.19 17.02
CA ALA A 90 2.31 -0.14 16.87
C ALA A 90 2.77 -1.19 17.90
N TRP A 91 3.89 -1.00 18.57
CA TRP A 91 4.48 -1.98 19.50
C TRP A 91 4.61 -1.46 20.93
N ASP A 92 4.04 -0.30 21.21
CA ASP A 92 4.05 0.30 22.56
C ASP A 92 2.82 -0.17 23.34
N ASN A 93 3.03 -0.90 24.43
CA ASN A 93 1.95 -1.37 25.29
C ASN A 93 1.35 -0.28 26.20
N GLU A 94 2.08 0.83 26.43
CA GLU A 94 1.60 1.93 27.26
C GLU A 94 0.75 2.92 26.45
N THR A 95 1.16 3.18 25.20
CA THR A 95 0.47 4.09 24.27
C THR A 95 0.31 3.40 22.90
N PRO A 96 -0.50 2.34 22.84
CA PRO A 96 -0.65 1.57 21.60
C PRO A 96 -1.19 2.46 20.50
N SER A 97 -0.75 2.17 19.26
CA SER A 97 -1.25 2.87 18.08
C SER A 97 -2.76 2.71 17.91
N GLU A 98 -3.35 3.66 17.25
CA GLU A 98 -4.74 3.64 16.78
C GLU A 98 -4.84 4.32 15.43
N ASN A 99 -5.82 3.89 14.63
CA ASN A 99 -5.99 4.38 13.27
C ASN A 99 -7.28 5.18 13.19
N ASN A 100 -7.22 6.28 12.44
CA ASN A 100 -8.28 7.26 12.41
C ASN A 100 -8.60 7.66 10.97
N LEU A 101 -9.86 8.03 10.72
CA LEU A 101 -10.33 8.70 9.53
C LEU A 101 -10.88 10.06 9.93
N TYR A 102 -10.47 11.12 9.23
CA TYR A 102 -10.96 12.47 9.40
C TYR A 102 -11.55 12.99 8.09
N ILE A 103 -12.62 13.78 8.21
CA ILE A 103 -13.25 14.48 7.08
C ILE A 103 -13.25 15.97 7.41
N MET A 104 -12.76 16.76 6.47
CA MET A 104 -12.62 18.20 6.61
C MET A 104 -13.42 18.93 5.52
N ASP A 105 -14.00 20.08 5.85
CA ASP A 105 -14.68 20.94 4.91
C ASP A 105 -13.71 21.74 4.02
N GLU A 106 -14.25 22.61 3.16
CA GLU A 106 -13.45 23.45 2.26
C GLU A 106 -12.48 24.38 2.99
N GLY A 107 -12.84 24.80 4.20
CA GLY A 107 -12.01 25.62 5.09
C GLY A 107 -10.99 24.82 5.88
N MET A 108 -10.85 23.53 5.64
CA MET A 108 -9.98 22.60 6.37
C MET A 108 -10.34 22.45 7.85
N LYS A 109 -11.64 22.63 8.19
CA LYS A 109 -12.17 22.35 9.51
C LYS A 109 -12.74 20.94 9.56
N GLN A 110 -12.38 20.17 10.58
CA GLN A 110 -12.91 18.83 10.80
C GLN A 110 -14.45 18.88 10.99
N VAL A 111 -15.17 18.07 10.21
CA VAL A 111 -16.64 17.94 10.26
C VAL A 111 -17.09 16.55 10.68
N GLY A 112 -16.23 15.53 10.55
CA GLY A 112 -16.50 14.17 10.98
C GLY A 112 -15.25 13.36 11.16
N SER A 113 -15.35 12.26 11.91
CA SER A 113 -14.24 11.32 12.15
C SER A 113 -14.74 9.93 12.50
N ILE A 114 -13.86 8.94 12.29
CA ILE A 114 -13.88 7.62 12.93
C ILE A 114 -12.52 7.49 13.59
N GLU A 115 -12.48 7.24 14.89
CA GLU A 115 -11.24 7.23 15.65
C GLU A 115 -11.09 5.93 16.45
N GLY A 116 -9.83 5.58 16.79
CA GLY A 116 -9.51 4.45 17.65
C GLY A 116 -9.66 3.08 17.00
N LEU A 117 -9.61 2.98 15.66
CA LEU A 117 -9.69 1.71 14.96
C LEU A 117 -8.42 0.87 15.15
N ALA A 118 -8.58 -0.46 15.22
CA ALA A 118 -7.50 -1.45 15.23
C ALA A 118 -6.34 -1.07 16.17
N LYS A 119 -6.66 -0.97 17.46
CA LYS A 119 -5.71 -0.57 18.50
C LYS A 119 -4.51 -1.52 18.56
N GLY A 120 -3.30 -0.96 18.54
CA GLY A 120 -2.03 -1.71 18.50
C GLY A 120 -1.57 -2.06 17.08
N GLU A 121 -2.33 -1.69 16.06
CA GLU A 121 -2.00 -1.88 14.65
C GLU A 121 -1.65 -0.55 13.98
N ARG A 122 -1.08 -0.61 12.78
CA ARG A 122 -0.86 0.57 11.93
C ARG A 122 -1.44 0.33 10.55
N ILE A 123 -1.71 1.42 9.82
CA ILE A 123 -2.17 1.37 8.43
C ILE A 123 -1.03 0.85 7.54
N TYR A 124 -1.34 -0.15 6.72
CA TYR A 124 -0.49 -0.68 5.66
C TYR A 124 -0.93 -0.27 4.26
N SER A 125 -2.22 -0.08 4.07
CA SER A 125 -2.75 0.56 2.87
C SER A 125 -4.10 1.22 3.13
N ALA A 126 -4.42 2.21 2.29
CA ALA A 126 -5.72 2.86 2.28
C ALA A 126 -6.14 3.15 0.85
N ARG A 127 -7.46 3.19 0.62
CA ARG A 127 -8.03 3.58 -0.66
C ARG A 127 -9.40 4.22 -0.48
N PHE A 128 -9.59 5.36 -1.12
CA PHE A 128 -10.90 5.99 -1.25
C PHE A 128 -11.50 5.69 -2.61
N MET A 129 -12.79 5.37 -2.65
CA MET A 129 -13.55 5.08 -3.87
C MET A 129 -14.96 5.67 -3.72
N GLY A 130 -15.20 6.84 -4.30
CA GLY A 130 -16.49 7.53 -4.17
C GLY A 130 -16.91 7.69 -2.71
N ASP A 131 -18.03 7.13 -2.33
CA ASP A 131 -18.61 7.21 -0.98
C ASP A 131 -18.05 6.18 0.01
N LYS A 132 -17.00 5.47 -0.36
CA LYS A 132 -16.36 4.44 0.47
C LYS A 132 -14.88 4.74 0.72
N ALA A 133 -14.41 4.29 1.86
CA ALA A 133 -13.00 4.22 2.19
C ALA A 133 -12.65 2.80 2.66
N TYR A 134 -11.50 2.33 2.24
CA TYR A 134 -10.94 1.02 2.57
C TYR A 134 -9.62 1.23 3.29
N MET A 135 -9.42 0.51 4.38
CA MET A 135 -8.20 0.62 5.17
C MET A 135 -7.76 -0.76 5.62
N VAL A 136 -6.52 -1.09 5.33
CA VAL A 136 -5.86 -2.30 5.80
C VAL A 136 -4.94 -1.90 6.94
N THR A 137 -5.12 -2.53 8.10
CA THR A 137 -4.21 -2.42 9.24
C THR A 137 -3.58 -3.77 9.51
N PHE A 138 -2.48 -3.86 10.21
CA PHE A 138 -1.81 -5.12 10.50
C PHE A 138 -0.99 -5.07 11.78
N ARG A 139 -1.09 -6.15 12.54
CA ARG A 139 -0.17 -6.58 13.59
C ARG A 139 0.13 -8.09 13.48
N GLU A 140 -0.91 -8.92 13.47
CA GLU A 140 -0.82 -10.38 13.38
C GLU A 140 -1.77 -10.95 12.33
N THR A 141 -2.93 -10.38 12.19
CA THR A 141 -3.97 -10.67 11.20
C THR A 141 -4.39 -9.36 10.57
N ASP A 142 -4.76 -9.39 9.30
CA ASP A 142 -5.07 -8.20 8.51
C ASP A 142 -6.58 -7.92 8.50
N PRO A 143 -7.08 -6.94 9.25
CA PRO A 143 -8.43 -6.45 8.99
C PRO A 143 -8.45 -5.47 7.81
N LEU A 144 -9.22 -5.82 6.77
CA LEU A 144 -9.69 -4.86 5.78
C LEU A 144 -10.97 -4.22 6.31
N PHE A 145 -10.91 -2.95 6.67
CA PHE A 145 -12.07 -2.15 7.05
C PHE A 145 -12.74 -1.56 5.82
N VAL A 146 -14.08 -1.64 5.79
CA VAL A 146 -14.93 -0.93 4.83
C VAL A 146 -15.68 0.15 5.57
N MET A 147 -15.50 1.40 5.14
CA MET A 147 -16.08 2.58 5.79
C MET A 147 -17.00 3.33 4.83
N ASP A 148 -18.16 3.75 5.32
CA ASP A 148 -19.08 4.66 4.62
C ASP A 148 -18.71 6.10 4.95
N VAL A 149 -18.35 6.84 3.94
CA VAL A 149 -17.99 8.27 4.01
C VAL A 149 -18.91 9.15 3.16
N SER A 150 -20.09 8.62 2.79
CA SER A 150 -21.11 9.33 2.02
C SER A 150 -21.69 10.52 2.79
N ASN A 151 -21.84 10.39 4.12
CA ASN A 151 -22.19 11.49 4.99
C ASN A 151 -20.95 12.02 5.70
N PRO A 152 -20.39 13.17 5.28
CA PRO A 152 -19.13 13.67 5.82
C PRO A 152 -19.18 13.99 7.33
N THR A 153 -20.35 14.25 7.90
CA THR A 153 -20.49 14.54 9.35
C THR A 153 -20.77 13.31 10.19
N LYS A 154 -21.03 12.15 9.57
CA LYS A 154 -21.36 10.89 10.24
C LYS A 154 -20.76 9.68 9.51
N PRO A 155 -19.42 9.65 9.29
CA PRO A 155 -18.78 8.48 8.72
C PRO A 155 -18.93 7.29 9.69
N LYS A 156 -18.94 6.06 9.14
CA LYS A 156 -19.11 4.84 9.96
C LYS A 156 -18.41 3.65 9.32
N VAL A 157 -17.97 2.71 10.15
CA VAL A 157 -17.51 1.38 9.69
C VAL A 157 -18.73 0.57 9.28
N LEU A 158 -18.67 -0.04 8.10
CA LEU A 158 -19.71 -0.92 7.58
C LEU A 158 -19.38 -2.40 7.80
N GLY A 159 -18.13 -2.77 7.59
CA GLY A 159 -17.67 -4.15 7.69
C GLY A 159 -16.18 -4.25 7.94
N GLU A 160 -15.77 -5.44 8.33
CA GLU A 160 -14.39 -5.81 8.60
C GLU A 160 -14.17 -7.24 8.08
N LEU A 161 -13.10 -7.45 7.31
CA LEU A 161 -12.66 -8.77 6.86
C LEU A 161 -11.30 -9.08 7.46
N LYS A 162 -11.19 -10.16 8.24
CA LYS A 162 -9.93 -10.65 8.81
C LYS A 162 -9.41 -11.83 8.03
N ILE A 163 -8.23 -11.69 7.46
CA ILE A 163 -7.55 -12.72 6.67
C ILE A 163 -6.06 -12.81 7.05
N PRO A 164 -5.39 -13.95 6.83
CA PRO A 164 -3.95 -14.04 6.97
C PRO A 164 -3.21 -13.21 5.92
N GLY A 165 -2.12 -12.58 6.30
CA GLY A 165 -1.34 -11.72 5.43
C GLY A 165 -1.76 -10.25 5.49
N PHE A 166 -1.17 -9.41 4.67
CA PHE A 166 -1.51 -7.98 4.60
C PHE A 166 -1.27 -7.41 3.20
N SER A 167 -2.02 -6.36 2.86
CA SER A 167 -1.87 -5.63 1.60
C SER A 167 -1.15 -4.30 1.83
N ASN A 168 0.00 -4.12 1.18
CA ASN A 168 0.73 -2.85 1.15
C ASN A 168 0.13 -1.85 0.16
N TYR A 169 -0.57 -2.35 -0.85
CA TYR A 169 -1.20 -1.54 -1.87
C TYR A 169 -2.58 -2.11 -2.23
N LEU A 170 -3.59 -1.24 -2.26
CA LEU A 170 -4.94 -1.53 -2.73
C LEU A 170 -5.18 -0.85 -4.07
N HIS A 171 -5.54 -1.62 -5.09
CA HIS A 171 -5.87 -1.14 -6.42
C HIS A 171 -7.35 -1.37 -6.74
N PRO A 172 -8.12 -0.33 -7.12
CA PRO A 172 -9.50 -0.51 -7.56
C PRO A 172 -9.56 -1.29 -8.87
N LEU A 173 -10.25 -2.42 -8.88
CA LEU A 173 -10.55 -3.16 -10.11
C LEU A 173 -11.80 -2.57 -10.78
N ASP A 174 -12.87 -2.44 -10.02
CA ASP A 174 -14.13 -1.80 -10.36
C ASP A 174 -14.81 -1.21 -9.11
N GLU A 175 -16.08 -0.84 -9.19
CA GLU A 175 -16.83 -0.22 -8.08
C GLU A 175 -17.01 -1.15 -6.87
N ASN A 176 -16.95 -2.48 -7.08
CA ASN A 176 -17.23 -3.51 -6.08
C ASN A 176 -16.05 -4.44 -5.80
N HIS A 177 -14.92 -4.25 -6.47
CA HIS A 177 -13.77 -5.12 -6.32
C HIS A 177 -12.47 -4.33 -6.15
N LEU A 178 -11.60 -4.85 -5.27
CA LEU A 178 -10.25 -4.35 -5.03
C LEU A 178 -9.24 -5.47 -5.25
N ILE A 179 -8.06 -5.11 -5.74
CA ILE A 179 -6.89 -6.01 -5.76
C ILE A 179 -5.94 -5.54 -4.65
N GLY A 180 -5.61 -6.44 -3.73
CA GLY A 180 -4.58 -6.23 -2.72
C GLY A 180 -3.26 -6.85 -3.14
N PHE A 181 -2.18 -6.10 -2.99
CA PHE A 181 -0.82 -6.58 -3.20
C PHE A 181 -0.04 -6.45 -1.89
N GLY A 182 0.53 -7.54 -1.40
CA GLY A 182 1.24 -7.57 -0.13
C GLY A 182 1.94 -8.88 0.13
N TYR A 183 1.85 -9.40 1.35
CA TYR A 183 2.49 -10.63 1.77
C TYR A 183 1.52 -11.60 2.43
N ASP A 184 1.75 -12.87 2.20
CA ASP A 184 1.23 -13.94 3.08
C ASP A 184 1.96 -13.92 4.41
N THR A 185 1.30 -14.36 5.47
CA THR A 185 1.90 -14.48 6.80
C THR A 185 1.54 -15.80 7.46
N LYS A 186 2.48 -16.30 8.26
CA LYS A 186 2.29 -17.51 9.05
C LYS A 186 2.65 -17.24 10.50
N SER A 187 1.80 -17.70 11.40
CA SER A 187 2.10 -17.73 12.83
C SER A 187 2.92 -18.97 13.16
N VAL A 188 4.10 -18.79 13.75
CA VAL A 188 4.98 -19.88 14.18
C VAL A 188 5.19 -19.80 15.69
N PRO A 189 5.24 -20.94 16.40
CA PRO A 189 5.53 -20.95 17.83
C PRO A 189 6.83 -20.22 18.15
N ASN A 190 6.84 -19.46 19.24
CA ASN A 190 8.07 -18.86 19.76
C ASN A 190 8.83 -19.88 20.59
N GLU A 191 9.98 -20.34 20.12
CA GLU A 191 10.83 -21.36 20.79
C GLU A 191 11.29 -20.92 22.18
N ASN A 192 11.35 -19.61 22.44
CA ASN A 192 11.73 -19.04 23.75
C ASN A 192 10.52 -18.81 24.68
N GLY A 193 9.35 -19.29 24.30
CA GLY A 193 8.09 -19.01 25.00
C GLY A 193 7.55 -17.61 24.74
N GLY A 194 6.28 -17.40 25.04
CA GLY A 194 5.57 -16.12 24.78
C GLY A 194 4.65 -16.19 23.57
N GLU A 195 4.27 -15.04 23.03
CA GLU A 195 3.39 -14.95 21.86
C GLU A 195 4.05 -15.56 20.61
N PRO A 196 3.28 -16.20 19.73
CA PRO A 196 3.77 -16.71 18.46
C PRO A 196 4.43 -15.59 17.64
N ARG A 197 5.39 -15.95 16.82
CA ARG A 197 6.05 -15.02 15.88
C ARG A 197 5.33 -15.05 14.54
N ILE A 198 5.01 -13.88 14.00
CA ILE A 198 4.51 -13.77 12.63
C ILE A 198 5.70 -13.67 11.68
N ILE A 199 5.76 -14.58 10.72
CA ILE A 199 6.75 -14.55 9.63
C ILE A 199 6.03 -14.28 8.31
N THR A 200 6.65 -13.45 7.47
CA THR A 200 6.18 -13.21 6.12
C THR A 200 6.51 -14.39 5.22
N GLY A 201 5.56 -14.78 4.39
CA GLY A 201 5.72 -15.79 3.35
C GLY A 201 6.08 -15.18 1.99
N GLY A 202 5.49 -15.72 0.94
CA GLY A 202 5.56 -15.18 -0.42
C GLY A 202 4.73 -13.91 -0.60
N MET A 203 4.87 -13.29 -1.76
CA MET A 203 4.04 -12.16 -2.14
C MET A 203 2.59 -12.63 -2.36
N LYS A 204 1.64 -11.93 -1.74
CA LYS A 204 0.20 -12.24 -1.82
C LYS A 204 -0.51 -11.25 -2.73
N ILE A 205 -1.34 -11.78 -3.62
CA ILE A 205 -2.27 -11.02 -4.44
C ILE A 205 -3.67 -11.49 -4.06
N SER A 206 -4.53 -10.56 -3.62
CA SER A 206 -5.89 -10.86 -3.18
C SER A 206 -6.89 -10.12 -4.05
N LEU A 207 -7.95 -10.80 -4.46
CA LEU A 207 -9.12 -10.19 -5.07
C LEU A 207 -10.22 -10.09 -4.01
N PHE A 208 -10.54 -8.87 -3.60
CA PHE A 208 -11.61 -8.61 -2.65
C PHE A 208 -12.91 -8.29 -3.38
N ASP A 209 -14.00 -8.93 -2.96
CA ASP A 209 -15.37 -8.56 -3.33
C ASP A 209 -15.99 -7.79 -2.15
N VAL A 210 -16.31 -6.53 -2.40
CA VAL A 210 -16.91 -5.60 -1.44
C VAL A 210 -18.33 -5.21 -1.85
N THR A 211 -19.00 -6.01 -2.66
CA THR A 211 -20.40 -5.79 -3.08
C THR A 211 -21.33 -5.71 -1.86
N ASP A 212 -21.16 -6.61 -0.89
CA ASP A 212 -21.77 -6.49 0.43
C ASP A 212 -20.76 -5.83 1.39
N PHE A 213 -20.91 -4.53 1.58
CA PHE A 213 -20.01 -3.73 2.42
C PHE A 213 -19.96 -4.18 3.89
N ALA A 214 -21.02 -4.86 4.37
CA ALA A 214 -21.07 -5.38 5.74
C ALA A 214 -20.32 -6.72 5.87
N ASN A 215 -20.22 -7.45 4.78
CA ASN A 215 -19.59 -8.78 4.72
C ASN A 215 -18.62 -8.86 3.52
N PRO A 216 -17.53 -8.07 3.52
CA PRO A 216 -16.53 -8.17 2.47
C PRO A 216 -15.87 -9.56 2.49
N ILE A 217 -15.46 -10.06 1.33
CA ILE A 217 -14.81 -11.37 1.21
C ILE A 217 -13.53 -11.29 0.38
N GLU A 218 -12.56 -12.14 0.69
CA GLU A 218 -11.44 -12.47 -0.19
C GLU A 218 -11.94 -13.54 -1.18
N LYS A 219 -12.27 -13.10 -2.40
CA LYS A 219 -12.89 -13.93 -3.43
C LYS A 219 -11.91 -14.89 -4.07
N ASP A 220 -10.66 -14.45 -4.23
CA ASP A 220 -9.58 -15.24 -4.80
C ASP A 220 -8.24 -14.75 -4.28
N VAL A 221 -7.24 -15.65 -4.26
CA VAL A 221 -5.91 -15.38 -3.74
C VAL A 221 -4.84 -16.14 -4.50
N GLU A 222 -3.73 -15.47 -4.80
CA GLU A 222 -2.51 -16.06 -5.37
C GLU A 222 -1.32 -15.74 -4.47
N ILE A 223 -0.49 -16.75 -4.19
CA ILE A 223 0.76 -16.61 -3.43
C ILE A 223 1.92 -16.88 -4.38
N LEU A 224 2.74 -15.86 -4.59
CA LEU A 224 3.90 -15.92 -5.45
C LEU A 224 5.18 -16.12 -4.65
N GLY A 225 5.88 -17.23 -4.93
CA GLY A 225 7.17 -17.54 -4.33
C GLY A 225 7.10 -17.84 -2.83
N SER A 226 8.20 -17.59 -2.14
CA SER A 226 8.38 -17.82 -0.70
C SER A 226 8.97 -16.59 -0.02
N GLN A 227 9.30 -16.70 1.27
CA GLN A 227 9.92 -15.62 2.03
C GLN A 227 11.17 -15.08 1.34
N GLY A 228 11.22 -13.77 1.13
CA GLY A 228 12.23 -13.06 0.35
C GLY A 228 11.72 -12.56 -1.00
N THR A 229 10.64 -13.14 -1.55
CA THR A 229 10.02 -12.61 -2.77
C THR A 229 9.59 -11.16 -2.57
N TYR A 230 9.96 -10.29 -3.51
CA TYR A 230 9.78 -8.86 -3.39
C TYR A 230 9.34 -8.22 -4.71
N SER A 231 8.56 -7.16 -4.61
CA SER A 231 8.22 -6.28 -5.72
C SER A 231 8.29 -4.82 -5.30
N SER A 232 8.83 -3.96 -6.18
CA SER A 232 8.79 -2.51 -5.98
C SER A 232 7.38 -1.94 -5.91
N LEU A 233 6.37 -2.66 -6.41
CA LEU A 233 4.96 -2.30 -6.30
C LEU A 233 4.50 -2.03 -4.86
N GLN A 234 5.13 -2.66 -3.88
CA GLN A 234 4.78 -2.47 -2.47
C GLN A 234 5.07 -1.05 -1.94
N HIS A 235 5.96 -0.31 -2.60
CA HIS A 235 6.36 1.04 -2.23
C HIS A 235 6.11 2.06 -3.34
N ASP A 236 6.02 1.60 -4.58
CA ASP A 236 5.83 2.43 -5.75
C ASP A 236 4.69 1.88 -6.63
N HIS A 237 3.51 2.43 -6.48
CA HIS A 237 2.33 2.04 -7.27
C HIS A 237 2.52 2.17 -8.78
N LYS A 238 3.47 3.01 -9.25
CA LYS A 238 3.80 3.14 -10.68
C LYS A 238 4.54 1.92 -11.24
N ALA A 239 4.95 0.99 -10.38
CA ALA A 239 5.45 -0.31 -10.81
C ALA A 239 4.32 -1.25 -11.28
N LEU A 240 3.05 -0.97 -10.95
CA LEU A 240 1.92 -1.71 -11.47
C LEU A 240 1.68 -1.35 -12.94
N PHE A 241 1.82 -2.34 -13.81
CA PHE A 241 1.30 -2.31 -15.16
C PHE A 241 -0.18 -2.63 -15.15
N GLN A 242 -0.98 -1.90 -15.93
CA GLN A 242 -2.39 -2.18 -16.13
C GLN A 242 -2.79 -1.95 -17.58
N HIS A 243 -3.47 -2.93 -18.17
CA HIS A 243 -4.19 -2.79 -19.41
C HIS A 243 -5.67 -3.11 -19.17
N ARG A 244 -6.48 -2.08 -18.95
CA ARG A 244 -7.87 -2.21 -18.48
C ARG A 244 -8.75 -3.04 -19.39
N GLU A 245 -8.70 -2.79 -20.70
CA GLU A 245 -9.55 -3.49 -21.67
C GLU A 245 -9.31 -4.99 -21.72
N LYS A 246 -8.07 -5.43 -21.48
CA LYS A 246 -7.70 -6.85 -21.48
C LYS A 246 -7.77 -7.46 -20.06
N GLY A 247 -8.04 -6.67 -19.02
CA GLY A 247 -7.97 -7.12 -17.63
C GLY A 247 -6.57 -7.57 -17.21
N LEU A 248 -5.51 -7.05 -17.86
CA LEU A 248 -4.14 -7.45 -17.60
C LEU A 248 -3.51 -6.54 -16.55
N PHE A 249 -2.85 -7.20 -15.60
CA PHE A 249 -2.02 -6.58 -14.57
C PHE A 249 -0.65 -7.22 -14.57
N GLY A 250 0.39 -6.43 -14.31
CA GLY A 250 1.75 -6.94 -14.22
C GLY A 250 2.59 -6.11 -13.29
N PHE A 251 3.63 -6.69 -12.75
CA PHE A 251 4.54 -5.98 -11.87
C PHE A 251 5.93 -6.61 -11.87
N PRO A 252 6.98 -5.82 -11.57
CA PRO A 252 8.32 -6.33 -11.37
C PRO A 252 8.38 -7.24 -10.17
N VAL A 253 9.21 -8.28 -10.24
CA VAL A 253 9.39 -9.21 -9.13
C VAL A 253 10.83 -9.72 -9.06
N THR A 254 11.35 -9.81 -7.82
CA THR A 254 12.49 -10.63 -7.45
C THR A 254 11.95 -11.87 -6.74
N LEU A 255 12.11 -13.02 -7.36
CA LEU A 255 11.49 -14.26 -6.92
C LEU A 255 12.46 -15.07 -6.05
N TYR A 256 11.93 -15.55 -4.93
CA TYR A 256 12.58 -16.53 -4.07
C TYR A 256 11.66 -17.74 -3.90
N GLU A 257 12.20 -18.96 -3.99
CA GLU A 257 11.43 -20.19 -3.93
C GLU A 257 12.01 -21.20 -2.93
N GLY A 258 11.15 -22.11 -2.49
CA GLY A 258 11.51 -23.14 -1.53
C GLY A 258 11.84 -22.57 -0.15
N THR A 259 12.61 -23.33 0.62
CA THR A 259 13.04 -22.93 1.97
C THR A 259 14.45 -23.44 2.21
N ASN A 260 15.39 -22.55 2.51
CA ASN A 260 16.74 -22.90 2.91
C ASN A 260 16.78 -23.31 4.41
N LYS A 261 17.97 -23.70 4.90
CA LYS A 261 18.14 -24.15 6.30
C LYS A 261 17.81 -23.08 7.35
N GLU A 262 17.81 -21.81 6.94
CA GLU A 262 17.55 -20.66 7.81
C GLU A 262 16.08 -20.20 7.73
N GLY A 263 15.24 -20.88 6.92
CA GLY A 263 13.82 -20.56 6.76
C GLY A 263 13.50 -19.61 5.61
N TYR A 264 14.51 -19.07 4.91
CA TYR A 264 14.33 -18.16 3.78
C TYR A 264 14.23 -18.90 2.44
N GLY A 265 13.59 -18.29 1.45
CA GLY A 265 13.61 -18.80 0.09
C GLY A 265 15.02 -18.74 -0.54
N ASN A 266 15.24 -19.57 -1.56
CA ASN A 266 16.41 -19.45 -2.41
C ASN A 266 16.10 -18.52 -3.58
N TYR A 267 17.07 -17.70 -3.98
CA TYR A 267 16.91 -16.81 -5.14
C TYR A 267 16.60 -17.64 -6.40
N ALA A 268 15.48 -17.33 -7.05
CA ALA A 268 14.93 -18.05 -8.20
C ALA A 268 14.89 -17.20 -9.49
N GLY A 269 15.20 -15.92 -9.39
CA GLY A 269 15.29 -15.04 -10.55
C GLY A 269 14.62 -13.67 -10.36
N GLU A 270 14.74 -12.85 -11.39
CA GLU A 270 14.23 -11.49 -11.42
C GLU A 270 13.60 -11.15 -12.77
N GLY A 271 12.61 -10.29 -12.79
CA GLY A 271 11.93 -9.89 -14.01
C GLY A 271 10.54 -9.29 -13.75
N ALA A 272 9.54 -9.78 -14.46
CA ALA A 272 8.16 -9.36 -14.30
C ALA A 272 7.22 -10.56 -14.40
N ILE A 273 6.04 -10.41 -13.85
CA ILE A 273 4.98 -11.39 -13.91
C ILE A 273 3.67 -10.74 -14.35
N MET A 274 2.84 -11.47 -15.11
CA MET A 274 1.59 -10.96 -15.65
C MET A 274 0.42 -11.82 -15.22
N TYR A 275 -0.67 -11.15 -14.87
CA TYR A 275 -1.94 -11.76 -14.48
C TYR A 275 -3.10 -11.21 -15.32
N GLU A 276 -4.06 -12.04 -15.65
CA GLU A 276 -5.42 -11.64 -15.97
C GLU A 276 -6.21 -11.63 -14.66
N ILE A 277 -6.76 -10.49 -14.27
CA ILE A 277 -7.55 -10.33 -13.04
C ILE A 277 -8.89 -9.73 -13.41
N THR A 278 -9.95 -10.46 -13.18
CA THR A 278 -11.32 -9.99 -13.41
C THR A 278 -12.24 -10.42 -12.28
N ALA A 279 -13.33 -9.66 -12.08
CA ALA A 279 -14.31 -10.00 -11.04
C ALA A 279 -14.88 -11.41 -11.21
N ASP A 280 -15.10 -11.86 -12.45
CA ASP A 280 -15.74 -13.17 -12.72
C ASP A 280 -14.77 -14.35 -12.66
N LYS A 281 -13.55 -14.18 -13.19
CA LYS A 281 -12.60 -15.29 -13.38
C LYS A 281 -11.55 -15.38 -12.25
N GLY A 282 -11.49 -14.39 -11.36
CA GLY A 282 -10.46 -14.33 -10.33
C GLY A 282 -9.10 -13.91 -10.85
N ILE A 283 -8.05 -14.46 -10.24
CA ILE A 283 -6.63 -14.16 -10.49
C ILE A 283 -6.04 -15.31 -11.30
N LYS A 284 -5.52 -15.03 -12.49
CA LYS A 284 -4.89 -16.04 -13.34
C LYS A 284 -3.55 -15.54 -13.85
N GLN A 285 -2.47 -16.21 -13.53
CA GLN A 285 -1.18 -15.94 -14.14
C GLN A 285 -1.22 -16.25 -15.64
N VAL A 286 -0.82 -15.29 -16.48
CA VAL A 286 -0.83 -15.42 -17.94
C VAL A 286 0.58 -15.40 -18.55
N ALA A 287 1.56 -14.78 -17.87
CA ALA A 287 2.94 -14.86 -18.28
C ALA A 287 3.91 -14.78 -17.10
N ASN A 288 5.06 -15.42 -17.29
CA ASN A 288 6.20 -15.34 -16.42
C ASN A 288 7.40 -14.86 -17.26
N LEU A 289 7.83 -13.61 -17.02
CA LEU A 289 8.95 -12.97 -17.72
C LEU A 289 10.18 -12.89 -16.81
N ILE A 290 10.28 -13.81 -15.86
CA ILE A 290 11.40 -13.91 -14.92
C ILE A 290 12.57 -14.59 -15.60
N LYS A 291 13.73 -13.92 -15.56
CA LYS A 291 15.00 -14.50 -15.97
C LYS A 291 15.55 -15.38 -14.85
N GLN A 292 15.84 -16.65 -15.17
CA GLN A 292 16.44 -17.57 -14.25
C GLN A 292 17.87 -17.15 -13.87
N PRO A 293 18.31 -17.40 -12.63
CA PRO A 293 19.67 -17.05 -12.20
C PRO A 293 20.73 -17.79 -13.02
N SER A 294 21.83 -17.11 -13.26
CA SER A 294 23.03 -17.74 -13.80
C SER A 294 23.62 -18.73 -12.81
N SER A 295 24.45 -19.69 -13.31
CA SER A 295 25.12 -20.68 -12.42
C SER A 295 25.94 -19.96 -11.33
N GLY A 296 25.62 -20.23 -10.07
CA GLY A 296 26.27 -19.63 -8.89
C GLY A 296 25.77 -18.25 -8.49
N GLN A 297 24.76 -17.71 -9.15
CA GLN A 297 24.13 -16.46 -8.75
C GLN A 297 23.20 -16.71 -7.55
N LEU A 298 23.47 -16.04 -6.43
CA LEU A 298 22.73 -16.22 -5.17
C LEU A 298 21.77 -15.04 -4.87
N TYR A 299 21.90 -13.92 -5.58
CA TYR A 299 21.18 -12.68 -5.35
C TYR A 299 20.86 -11.99 -6.67
N GLU A 300 19.89 -11.09 -6.62
CA GLU A 300 19.49 -10.24 -7.73
C GLU A 300 20.63 -9.32 -8.24
N ASN A 301 20.51 -8.94 -9.51
CA ASN A 301 21.36 -7.90 -10.09
C ASN A 301 20.56 -6.60 -10.17
N TYR A 302 20.84 -5.66 -9.28
CA TYR A 302 20.11 -4.37 -9.18
C TYR A 302 20.00 -3.61 -10.50
N GLU A 303 20.98 -3.73 -11.41
CA GLU A 303 20.98 -3.04 -12.69
C GLU A 303 20.02 -3.68 -13.70
N GLN A 304 19.67 -4.96 -13.50
CA GLN A 304 18.75 -5.72 -14.35
C GLN A 304 17.32 -5.77 -13.79
N LEU A 305 17.11 -5.32 -12.53
CA LEU A 305 15.77 -5.27 -11.95
C LEU A 305 14.85 -4.43 -12.83
N VAL A 306 13.73 -5.02 -13.25
CA VAL A 306 12.67 -4.30 -13.93
C VAL A 306 12.11 -3.24 -12.99
N GLN A 307 12.12 -1.98 -13.42
CA GLN A 307 11.62 -0.84 -12.66
C GLN A 307 10.25 -0.40 -13.13
N ARG A 308 9.98 -0.54 -14.42
CA ARG A 308 8.73 -0.11 -15.05
C ARG A 308 8.30 -1.10 -16.13
N MET A 309 7.00 -1.18 -16.28
CA MET A 309 6.33 -1.89 -17.36
C MET A 309 5.37 -0.91 -18.03
N VAL A 310 5.44 -0.80 -19.34
CA VAL A 310 4.56 0.07 -20.13
C VAL A 310 4.13 -0.67 -21.40
N TYR A 311 3.09 -0.19 -22.07
CA TYR A 311 2.72 -0.71 -23.38
C TYR A 311 2.49 0.40 -24.38
N ALA A 312 2.72 0.07 -25.63
CA ALA A 312 2.33 0.88 -26.77
C ALA A 312 1.73 -0.09 -27.81
N GLU A 313 0.49 0.18 -28.23
CA GLU A 313 -0.28 -0.71 -29.08
C GLU A 313 -0.29 -2.16 -28.52
N ASP A 314 0.11 -3.15 -29.29
CA ASP A 314 0.18 -4.56 -28.87
C ASP A 314 1.58 -4.97 -28.37
N THR A 315 2.41 -4.02 -27.93
CA THR A 315 3.75 -4.31 -27.44
C THR A 315 3.90 -3.91 -25.98
N LEU A 316 4.30 -4.87 -25.13
CA LEU A 316 4.69 -4.68 -23.73
C LEU A 316 6.18 -4.40 -23.67
N TYR A 317 6.58 -3.43 -22.87
CA TYR A 317 7.99 -3.11 -22.58
C TYR A 317 8.27 -3.29 -21.09
N THR A 318 9.38 -3.96 -20.77
CA THR A 318 9.99 -3.97 -19.44
C THR A 318 11.26 -3.14 -19.46
N ILE A 319 11.43 -2.27 -18.48
CA ILE A 319 12.50 -1.28 -18.43
C ILE A 319 13.29 -1.47 -17.13
N SER A 320 14.60 -1.68 -17.26
CA SER A 320 15.57 -1.71 -16.16
C SER A 320 16.58 -0.58 -16.28
N MET A 321 17.59 -0.54 -15.43
CA MET A 321 18.68 0.45 -15.54
C MET A 321 19.61 0.19 -16.74
N LYS A 322 19.68 -1.05 -17.22
CA LYS A 322 20.64 -1.46 -18.28
C LYS A 322 19.99 -1.91 -19.58
N GLU A 323 18.72 -2.30 -19.53
CA GLU A 323 18.09 -2.85 -20.72
C GLU A 323 16.59 -2.52 -20.79
N MET A 324 16.08 -2.46 -21.98
CA MET A 324 14.66 -2.48 -22.28
C MET A 324 14.36 -3.69 -23.16
N LYS A 325 13.38 -4.47 -22.77
CA LYS A 325 12.87 -5.60 -23.55
C LYS A 325 11.47 -5.31 -24.04
N SER A 326 11.17 -5.81 -25.22
CA SER A 326 9.82 -5.75 -25.80
C SER A 326 9.26 -7.15 -25.99
N TYR A 327 7.95 -7.27 -25.75
CA TYR A 327 7.19 -8.50 -25.84
C TYR A 327 5.90 -8.25 -26.60
N ASP A 328 5.45 -9.23 -27.37
CA ASP A 328 4.10 -9.23 -27.92
C ASP A 328 3.08 -9.34 -26.78
N LEU A 329 2.17 -8.39 -26.64
CA LEU A 329 1.25 -8.29 -25.51
C LEU A 329 0.17 -9.40 -25.50
N ASN A 330 -0.05 -10.10 -26.60
CA ASN A 330 -1.02 -11.18 -26.68
C ASN A 330 -0.41 -12.55 -26.40
N THR A 331 0.85 -12.76 -26.76
CA THR A 331 1.56 -14.04 -26.59
C THR A 331 2.65 -14.01 -25.54
N PHE A 332 3.05 -12.83 -25.09
CA PHE A 332 4.16 -12.57 -24.17
C PHE A 332 5.52 -13.11 -24.65
N LYS A 333 5.66 -13.35 -25.95
CA LYS A 333 6.95 -13.72 -26.55
C LYS A 333 7.83 -12.49 -26.71
N GLU A 334 9.10 -12.63 -26.32
CA GLU A 334 10.10 -11.59 -26.49
C GLU A 334 10.29 -11.31 -27.99
N ILE A 335 10.25 -10.02 -28.36
CA ILE A 335 10.43 -9.53 -29.74
C ILE A 335 11.86 -9.05 -29.90
N SER A 336 12.34 -8.18 -29.00
CA SER A 336 13.65 -7.59 -29.07
C SER A 336 14.11 -7.05 -27.71
N PHE A 337 15.38 -6.74 -27.61
CA PHE A 337 15.93 -6.00 -26.46
C PHE A 337 16.93 -4.95 -26.94
N VAL A 338 17.09 -3.91 -26.12
CA VAL A 338 18.12 -2.87 -26.26
C VAL A 338 18.84 -2.76 -24.95
N ALA A 339 20.16 -2.90 -24.98
CA ALA A 339 21.05 -2.59 -23.85
C ALA A 339 21.61 -1.19 -24.01
N TYR A 340 21.77 -0.43 -22.90
CA TYR A 340 22.30 0.93 -22.88
C TYR A 340 23.29 1.16 -21.75
#